data_354590c0c8310d10effc0dad46729f45
#
_entry.id   354590c0c8310d10effc0dad46729f45
#
_cell.length_a   1.000
_cell.length_b   1.000
_cell.length_c   1.000
_cell.angle_alpha   90.00
_cell.angle_beta   90.00
_cell.angle_gamma   90.00
#
_symmetry.space_group_name_H-M   'P 1'
#
loop_
_entity.id
_entity.type
_entity.pdbx_description
1 polymer ?
#
loop_
_entity_poly.entity_id
_entity_poly.type
_entity_poly.pdbx_seq_one_letter_code
_entity_poly.pdbx_strand_id
1 'polypeptide(L)' 'MNKAIKLREAMKNHPMGWQIDDLQVVARQHEITWRHDGGSHCIFIRPDGRTLPVPAHRPIKPVYIKKFLRLVAGE' A
#
# COMPACT_ATOMS: atom_id res chain seq x y z
N MET A 1 3.55 19.69 -4.15
CA MET A 1 2.77 18.51 -3.73
C MET A 1 3.70 17.32 -3.67
N ASN A 2 3.65 16.52 -2.61
CA ASN A 2 4.61 15.45 -2.51
C ASN A 2 4.18 14.23 -3.32
N LYS A 3 5.16 13.39 -3.64
CA LYS A 3 4.97 12.22 -4.49
C LYS A 3 3.96 11.24 -3.91
N ALA A 4 3.95 11.06 -2.59
CA ALA A 4 3.05 10.12 -1.95
C ALA A 4 1.58 10.53 -2.10
N ILE A 5 1.29 11.82 -2.00
CA ILE A 5 -0.07 12.34 -2.19
C ILE A 5 -0.52 12.09 -3.63
N LYS A 6 0.34 12.37 -4.60
CA LYS A 6 0.02 12.13 -6.01
C LYS A 6 -0.24 10.65 -6.28
N LEU A 7 0.60 9.77 -5.73
CA LEU A 7 0.43 8.33 -5.91
C LEU A 7 -0.88 7.85 -5.30
N ARG A 8 -1.20 8.31 -4.10
CA ARG A 8 -2.44 7.91 -3.43
C ARG A 8 -3.67 8.31 -4.25
N GLU A 9 -3.69 9.54 -4.77
CA GLU A 9 -4.79 10.00 -5.60
C GLU A 9 -4.87 9.22 -6.91
N ALA A 10 -3.73 8.93 -7.53
CA ALA A 10 -3.70 8.13 -8.75
C ALA A 10 -4.20 6.71 -8.51
N MET A 11 -3.85 6.09 -7.39
CA MET A 11 -4.34 4.76 -7.02
C MET A 11 -5.85 4.74 -6.82
N LYS A 12 -6.38 5.80 -6.22
CA LYS A 12 -7.82 5.95 -6.00
C LYS A 12 -8.57 6.01 -7.32
N ASN A 13 -8.03 6.76 -8.28
CA ASN A 13 -8.67 6.94 -9.60
C ASN A 13 -8.46 5.75 -10.52
N HIS A 14 -7.29 5.09 -10.42
CA HIS A 14 -6.93 3.96 -11.28
C HIS A 14 -6.24 2.88 -10.44
N PRO A 15 -6.99 1.94 -9.85
CA PRO A 15 -6.41 0.95 -8.94
C PRO A 15 -5.70 -0.21 -9.65
N MET A 16 -5.17 0.01 -10.84
CA MET A 16 -4.52 -1.01 -11.64
C MET A 16 -3.10 -0.58 -12.03
N GLY A 17 -2.24 -1.56 -12.26
CA GLY A 17 -0.89 -1.30 -12.77
C GLY A 17 0.13 -0.88 -11.73
N TRP A 18 -0.19 -0.98 -10.45
CA TRP A 18 0.70 -0.57 -9.38
C TRP A 18 1.61 -1.71 -8.92
N GLN A 19 2.78 -1.34 -8.41
CA GLN A 19 3.74 -2.27 -7.87
C GLN A 19 3.92 -2.02 -6.38
N ILE A 20 4.53 -3.00 -5.69
CA ILE A 20 4.68 -2.91 -4.23
C ILE A 20 5.51 -1.69 -3.83
N ASP A 21 6.49 -1.29 -4.65
CA ASP A 21 7.31 -0.12 -4.38
C ASP A 21 6.48 1.16 -4.28
N ASP A 22 5.43 1.26 -5.11
CA ASP A 22 4.52 2.41 -5.08
C ASP A 22 3.77 2.48 -3.76
N LEU A 23 3.32 1.34 -3.27
CA LEU A 23 2.63 1.27 -1.98
C LEU A 23 3.57 1.64 -0.84
N GLN A 24 4.83 1.24 -0.92
CA GLN A 24 5.82 1.56 0.10
C GLN A 24 6.08 3.06 0.19
N VAL A 25 6.08 3.77 -0.94
CA VAL A 25 6.25 5.24 -0.94
C VAL A 25 5.10 5.91 -0.17
N VAL A 26 3.87 5.48 -0.45
CA VAL A 26 2.69 6.02 0.26
C VAL A 26 2.71 5.64 1.73
N ALA A 27 3.05 4.39 2.04
CA ALA A 27 3.10 3.89 3.41
C ALA A 27 4.07 4.70 4.26
N ARG A 28 5.24 4.99 3.73
CA ARG A 28 6.26 5.77 4.46
C ARG A 28 5.76 7.15 4.84
N GLN A 29 5.00 7.79 3.98
CA GLN A 29 4.44 9.11 4.25
C GLN A 29 3.44 9.09 5.40
N HIS A 30 2.80 7.95 5.64
CA HIS A 30 1.78 7.81 6.69
C HIS A 30 2.29 7.03 7.91
N GLU A 31 3.61 6.91 8.04
CA GLU A 31 4.26 6.19 9.15
C GLU A 31 3.85 4.72 9.22
N ILE A 32 3.43 4.16 8.09
CA ILE A 32 3.12 2.75 7.98
C ILE A 32 4.41 2.04 7.59
N THR A 33 4.81 1.08 8.41
CA THR A 33 5.98 0.26 8.12
C THR A 33 5.56 -1.01 7.36
N TRP A 34 6.53 -1.78 6.94
CA TRP A 34 6.24 -3.05 6.27
C TRP A 34 7.37 -4.03 6.51
N ARG A 35 7.03 -5.30 6.34
CA ARG A 35 8.03 -6.37 6.36
C ARG A 35 7.64 -7.42 5.34
N HIS A 36 8.63 -8.17 4.86
CA HIS A 36 8.38 -9.32 4.01
C HIS A 36 8.33 -10.57 4.88
N ASP A 37 7.43 -11.48 4.55
CA ASP A 37 7.21 -12.69 5.34
C ASP A 37 8.11 -13.85 4.92
N GLY A 38 9.11 -13.58 4.09
CA GLY A 38 10.00 -14.61 3.54
C GLY A 38 9.47 -15.25 2.27
N GLY A 39 8.26 -14.90 1.84
CA GLY A 39 7.62 -15.38 0.62
C GLY A 39 7.25 -14.22 -0.29
N SER A 40 6.03 -14.26 -0.80
CA SER A 40 5.56 -13.30 -1.80
C SER A 40 4.70 -12.19 -1.21
N HIS A 41 4.56 -12.11 0.11
CA HIS A 41 3.72 -11.09 0.76
C HIS A 41 4.55 -9.99 1.38
N CYS A 42 4.07 -8.75 1.20
CA CYS A 42 4.57 -7.58 1.91
C CYS A 42 3.49 -7.19 2.92
N ILE A 43 3.82 -7.21 4.20
CA ILE A 43 2.84 -6.95 5.27
C ILE A 43 3.02 -5.51 5.73
N PHE A 44 2.02 -4.67 5.47
CA PHE A 44 2.01 -3.27 5.91
C PHE A 44 1.45 -3.20 7.33
N ILE A 45 2.08 -2.40 8.18
CA ILE A 45 1.77 -2.33 9.61
C ILE A 45 1.57 -0.86 9.98
N ARG A 46 0.36 -0.53 10.43
CA ARG A 46 0.04 0.80 10.93
C ARG A 46 0.57 1.00 12.36
N PRO A 47 0.79 2.27 12.76
CA PRO A 47 1.18 2.54 14.17
C PRO A 47 0.17 2.03 15.19
N ASP A 48 -1.12 1.92 14.83
CA ASP A 48 -2.16 1.42 15.73
C ASP A 48 -2.21 -0.12 15.79
N GLY A 49 -1.31 -0.82 15.11
CA GLY A 49 -1.23 -2.26 15.12
C GLY A 49 -1.97 -2.97 14.01
N ARG A 50 -2.78 -2.26 13.21
CA ARG A 50 -3.46 -2.89 12.08
C ARG A 50 -2.46 -3.31 11.02
N THR A 51 -2.71 -4.45 10.39
CA THR A 51 -1.83 -4.99 9.35
C THR A 51 -2.60 -5.32 8.09
N LEU A 52 -1.89 -5.31 6.97
CA LEU A 52 -2.45 -5.71 5.68
C LEU A 52 -1.39 -6.47 4.89
N PRO A 53 -1.54 -7.80 4.75
CA PRO A 53 -0.68 -8.56 3.85
C PRO A 53 -1.08 -8.30 2.41
N VAL A 54 -0.11 -7.94 1.58
CA VAL A 54 -0.33 -7.69 0.15
C VAL A 54 0.59 -8.59 -0.65
N PRO A 55 0.04 -9.44 -1.53
CA PRO A 55 0.89 -10.23 -2.43
C PRO A 55 1.70 -9.30 -3.33
N ALA A 56 3.02 -9.49 -3.38
CA ALA A 56 3.92 -8.63 -4.14
C ALA A 56 3.99 -9.04 -5.61
N HIS A 57 2.88 -9.47 -6.19
CA HIS A 57 2.79 -9.80 -7.61
C HIS A 57 2.76 -8.52 -8.45
N ARG A 58 3.20 -8.65 -9.69
CA ARG A 58 3.23 -7.53 -10.63
C ARG A 58 2.24 -7.78 -11.75
N PRO A 59 1.25 -6.88 -11.91
CA PRO A 59 0.90 -5.77 -11.00
C PRO A 59 0.09 -6.23 -9.78
N ILE A 60 -0.01 -5.37 -8.79
CA ILE A 60 -0.84 -5.61 -7.61
C ILE A 60 -2.31 -5.62 -8.04
N LYS A 61 -3.08 -6.60 -7.58
CA LYS A 61 -4.50 -6.67 -7.93
C LYS A 61 -5.27 -5.49 -7.34
N PRO A 62 -6.27 -4.96 -8.08
CA PRO A 62 -7.03 -3.78 -7.62
C PRO A 62 -7.65 -3.93 -6.23
N VAL A 63 -8.08 -5.14 -5.87
CA VAL A 63 -8.67 -5.37 -4.54
C VAL A 63 -7.70 -5.02 -3.42
N TYR A 64 -6.41 -5.29 -3.61
CA TYR A 64 -5.39 -4.96 -2.61
C TYR A 64 -5.07 -3.48 -2.59
N ILE A 65 -5.12 -2.82 -3.75
CA ILE A 65 -4.96 -1.37 -3.81
C ILE A 65 -6.07 -0.69 -3.01
N LYS A 66 -7.31 -1.13 -3.17
CA LYS A 66 -8.44 -0.59 -2.43
C LYS A 66 -8.30 -0.81 -0.93
N LYS A 67 -7.88 -2.02 -0.53
CA LYS A 67 -7.64 -2.34 0.88
C LYS A 67 -6.52 -1.49 1.46
N PHE A 68 -5.45 -1.28 0.69
CA PHE A 68 -4.33 -0.45 1.11
C PHE A 68 -4.76 0.99 1.33
N LEU A 69 -5.57 1.54 0.42
CA LEU A 69 -6.07 2.91 0.57
C LEU A 69 -6.93 3.08 1.82
N ARG A 70 -7.73 2.06 2.16
CA ARG A 70 -8.49 2.07 3.41
C ARG A 70 -7.57 2.05 4.62
N LEU A 71 -6.52 1.24 4.56
CA LEU A 71 -5.54 1.17 5.64
C LEU A 71 -4.89 2.54 5.85
N VAL A 72 -4.49 3.20 4.78
CA VAL A 72 -3.87 4.53 4.82
C VAL A 72 -4.84 5.55 5.42
N ALA A 73 -6.12 5.47 5.05
CA ALA A 73 -7.14 6.39 5.54
C ALA A 73 -7.58 6.12 6.99
N GLY A 74 -7.17 4.98 7.56
CA GLY A 74 -7.57 4.63 8.92
C GLY A 74 -8.96 4.04 9.03
N GLU A 75 -9.50 3.54 7.93
CA GLU A 75 -10.83 2.92 7.88
C GLU A 75 -10.80 1.42 8.14
#